data_a31e9adc3111fe55977b2e6d6017fbe6
#
_entry.id   a31e9adc3111fe55977b2e6d6017fbe6
#
_cell.length_a   1.000
_cell.length_b   1.000
_cell.length_c   1.000
_cell.angle_alpha   90.00
_cell.angle_beta   90.00
_cell.angle_gamma   90.00
#
_symmetry.space_group_name_H-M   'P 1'
#
loop_
_entity.id
_entity.type
_entity.pdbx_description
1 polymer ?
#
loop_
_entity_poly.entity_id
_entity_poly.type
_entity_poly.pdbx_seq_one_letter_code
_entity_poly.pdbx_strand_id
1 'polypeptide(L)'
;MTSLKSIPQHSPSVVTRKTGNEYILVPVTNNIADMNSVYTLNETGAFVWEHIDGKNSVEDLIEAVVNEYETDKETATEDVLSLIDDMSKYLIIK
;
A
#
# COMPACT_ATOMS: atom_id res chain seq x y z
N MET A 1 8.57 10.12 -8.74
CA MET A 1 8.02 10.75 -7.53
C MET A 1 6.50 10.65 -7.51
N THR A 2 5.95 10.25 -6.37
CA THR A 2 4.50 10.07 -6.25
C THR A 2 3.80 11.40 -6.04
N SER A 3 2.77 11.67 -6.85
CA SER A 3 1.95 12.87 -6.70
C SER A 3 0.89 12.64 -5.63
N LEU A 4 0.61 13.66 -4.81
CA LEU A 4 -0.45 13.59 -3.81
C LEU A 4 -1.84 13.42 -4.44
N LYS A 5 -1.98 13.78 -5.68
CA LYS A 5 -3.25 13.66 -6.41
C LYS A 5 -3.38 12.35 -7.16
N SER A 6 -2.34 11.52 -7.15
CA SER A 6 -2.39 10.20 -7.76
C SER A 6 -3.41 9.32 -7.05
N ILE A 7 -4.10 8.50 -7.81
CA ILE A 7 -5.07 7.56 -7.27
C ILE A 7 -4.54 6.15 -7.52
N PRO A 8 -3.86 5.55 -6.53
CA PRO A 8 -3.28 4.23 -6.73
C PRO A 8 -4.36 3.15 -6.77
N GLN A 9 -4.05 2.06 -7.44
CA GLN A 9 -4.92 0.90 -7.55
C GLN A 9 -4.11 -0.36 -7.30
N HIS A 10 -4.76 -1.39 -6.78
CA HIS A 10 -4.12 -2.69 -6.63
C HIS A 10 -3.77 -3.25 -8.01
N SER A 11 -2.58 -3.83 -8.12
CA SER A 11 -2.21 -4.56 -9.33
C SER A 11 -3.03 -5.85 -9.38
N PRO A 12 -3.59 -6.21 -10.54
CA PRO A 12 -4.34 -7.47 -10.64
C PRO A 12 -3.44 -8.70 -10.53
N SER A 13 -2.13 -8.51 -10.59
CA SER A 13 -1.16 -9.61 -10.49
C SER A 13 -0.67 -9.85 -9.06
N VAL A 14 -1.34 -9.30 -8.06
CA VAL A 14 -0.93 -9.45 -6.66
C VAL A 14 -1.99 -10.24 -5.91
N VAL A 15 -1.55 -11.28 -5.19
CA VAL A 15 -2.39 -12.05 -4.28
C VAL A 15 -2.15 -11.55 -2.87
N THR A 16 -3.23 -11.26 -2.15
CA THR A 16 -3.16 -10.77 -0.79
C THR A 16 -3.51 -11.90 0.17
N ARG A 17 -2.68 -12.08 1.19
CA ARG A 17 -2.96 -13.01 2.29
C ARG A 17 -2.91 -12.27 3.60
N LYS A 18 -3.89 -12.53 4.45
CA LYS A 18 -3.93 -11.93 5.78
C LYS A 18 -3.59 -13.00 6.81
N THR A 19 -2.61 -12.70 7.66
CA THR A 19 -2.19 -13.60 8.74
C THR A 19 -2.17 -12.79 10.04
N GLY A 20 -3.18 -12.99 10.89
CA GLY A 20 -3.30 -12.18 12.10
C GLY A 20 -3.47 -10.70 11.77
N ASN A 21 -2.53 -9.87 12.23
CA ASN A 21 -2.56 -8.44 11.98
C ASN A 21 -1.67 -8.01 10.81
N GLU A 22 -1.13 -8.98 10.07
CA GLU A 22 -0.23 -8.69 8.97
C GLU A 22 -0.85 -9.07 7.64
N TYR A 23 -0.48 -8.32 6.61
CA TYR A 23 -0.81 -8.64 5.23
C TYR A 23 0.45 -9.06 4.49
N ILE A 24 0.34 -10.12 3.72
CA ILE A 24 1.42 -10.59 2.88
C ILE A 24 0.96 -10.44 1.43
N LEU A 25 1.72 -9.67 0.66
CA LEU A 25 1.43 -9.43 -0.75
C LEU A 25 2.39 -10.26 -1.59
N VAL A 26 1.84 -11.12 -2.43
CA VAL A 26 2.65 -12.00 -3.28
C VAL A 26 2.36 -11.65 -4.74
N PRO A 27 3.34 -11.09 -5.46
CA PRO A 27 3.14 -10.86 -6.89
C PRO A 27 3.12 -12.17 -7.66
N VAL A 28 2.25 -12.24 -8.65
CA VAL A 28 2.13 -13.42 -9.50
C VAL A 28 2.59 -13.03 -10.90
N THR A 29 3.60 -13.72 -11.40
CA THR A 29 4.14 -13.48 -12.74
C THR A 29 3.99 -14.74 -13.56
N ASN A 30 3.38 -14.63 -14.76
CA ASN A 30 3.16 -15.76 -15.64
C ASN A 30 2.39 -16.91 -14.94
N ASN A 31 1.43 -16.54 -14.08
CA ASN A 31 0.60 -17.47 -13.29
C ASN A 31 1.40 -18.25 -12.24
N ILE A 32 2.60 -17.77 -11.92
CA ILE A 32 3.44 -18.38 -10.89
C ILE A 32 3.69 -17.34 -9.81
N ALA A 33 3.43 -17.72 -8.56
CA ALA A 33 3.71 -16.83 -7.43
C ALA A 33 5.22 -16.66 -7.26
N ASP A 34 5.66 -15.41 -7.21
CA ASP A 34 7.07 -15.08 -7.00
C ASP A 34 7.33 -14.95 -5.51
N MET A 35 7.73 -16.04 -4.88
CA MET A 35 7.96 -16.08 -3.44
C MET A 35 9.21 -15.31 -3.01
N ASN A 36 10.05 -14.90 -3.97
CA ASN A 36 11.23 -14.10 -3.66
C ASN A 36 10.91 -12.60 -3.57
N SER A 37 9.73 -12.21 -4.01
CA SER A 37 9.30 -10.81 -4.01
C SER A 37 8.11 -10.57 -3.07
N VAL A 38 7.99 -11.40 -2.04
CA VAL A 38 6.92 -11.26 -1.06
C VAL A 38 7.11 -9.95 -0.29
N TYR A 39 6.04 -9.17 -0.18
CA TYR A 39 6.04 -7.92 0.54
C TYR A 39 5.11 -8.03 1.74
N THR A 40 5.66 -7.83 2.94
CA THR A 40 4.89 -7.94 4.18
C THR A 40 4.54 -6.53 4.67
N LEU A 41 3.26 -6.31 4.95
CA LEU A 41 2.76 -5.04 5.47
C LEU A 41 2.55 -5.15 6.98
N ASN A 42 3.01 -4.13 7.71
CA ASN A 42 2.67 -4.00 9.12
C ASN A 42 1.24 -3.44 9.24
N GLU A 43 0.81 -3.17 10.47
CA GLU A 43 -0.55 -2.68 10.72
C GLU A 43 -0.88 -1.42 9.94
N THR A 44 0.01 -0.43 9.94
CA THR A 44 -0.19 0.81 9.19
C THR A 44 -0.22 0.57 7.69
N GLY A 45 0.70 -0.26 7.20
CA GLY A 45 0.74 -0.61 5.79
C GLY A 45 -0.52 -1.34 5.34
N ALA A 46 -1.03 -2.25 6.19
CA ALA A 46 -2.26 -2.97 5.90
C ALA A 46 -3.45 -2.01 5.83
N PHE A 47 -3.50 -1.04 6.75
CA PHE A 47 -4.55 -0.03 6.75
C PHE A 47 -4.54 0.77 5.44
N VAL A 48 -3.37 1.23 5.01
CA VAL A 48 -3.24 1.97 3.76
C VAL A 48 -3.61 1.09 2.57
N TRP A 49 -3.16 -0.16 2.56
CA TRP A 49 -3.48 -1.10 1.48
C TRP A 49 -4.99 -1.29 1.32
N GLU A 50 -5.71 -1.41 2.44
CA GLU A 50 -7.16 -1.58 2.40
C GLU A 50 -7.87 -0.36 1.83
N HIS A 51 -7.27 0.82 1.93
CA HIS A 51 -7.83 2.06 1.43
C HIS A 51 -7.41 2.37 -0.01
N ILE A 52 -6.54 1.56 -0.59
CA ILE A 52 -6.18 1.69 -2.01
C ILE A 52 -7.24 0.97 -2.83
N ASP A 53 -8.20 1.73 -3.31
CA ASP A 53 -9.39 1.17 -3.98
C ASP A 53 -9.62 1.74 -5.38
N GLY A 54 -8.66 2.51 -5.90
CA GLY A 54 -8.82 3.15 -7.20
C GLY A 54 -9.67 4.41 -7.17
N LYS A 55 -10.05 4.86 -5.98
CA LYS A 55 -10.86 6.08 -5.79
C LYS A 55 -10.19 7.07 -4.86
N ASN A 56 -9.48 6.59 -3.85
CA ASN A 56 -8.76 7.45 -2.92
C ASN A 56 -7.43 7.90 -3.51
N SER A 57 -7.14 9.21 -3.43
CA SER A 57 -5.85 9.72 -3.82
C SER A 57 -4.83 9.46 -2.71
N VAL A 58 -3.54 9.67 -3.00
CA VAL A 58 -2.50 9.59 -1.97
C VAL A 58 -2.80 10.54 -0.82
N GLU A 59 -3.28 11.74 -1.14
CA GLU A 59 -3.68 12.70 -0.12
C GLU A 59 -4.79 12.16 0.78
N ASP A 60 -5.78 11.48 0.19
CA ASP A 60 -6.87 10.86 0.96
C ASP A 60 -6.32 9.78 1.90
N LEU A 61 -5.33 9.00 1.44
CA LEU A 61 -4.70 7.97 2.25
C LEU A 61 -3.97 8.60 3.45
N ILE A 62 -3.28 9.73 3.22
CA ILE A 62 -2.60 10.45 4.29
C ILE A 62 -3.59 10.93 5.34
N GLU A 63 -4.70 11.51 4.89
CA GLU A 63 -5.75 11.97 5.79
C GLU A 63 -6.34 10.83 6.61
N ALA A 64 -6.56 9.68 5.98
CA ALA A 64 -7.09 8.51 6.66
C ALA A 64 -6.13 8.04 7.77
N VAL A 65 -4.83 8.04 7.51
CA VAL A 65 -3.82 7.66 8.50
C VAL A 65 -3.79 8.64 9.65
N VAL A 66 -3.84 9.94 9.36
CA VAL A 66 -3.86 10.97 10.39
C VAL A 66 -5.05 10.77 11.33
N ASN A 67 -6.23 10.50 10.78
CA ASN A 67 -7.44 10.34 11.56
C ASN A 67 -7.45 9.04 12.36
N GLU A 68 -6.92 7.95 11.78
CA GLU A 68 -6.96 6.63 12.45
C GLU A 68 -5.95 6.54 13.59
N TYR A 69 -4.74 7.06 13.37
CA TYR A 69 -3.63 6.88 14.32
C TYR A 69 -3.31 8.13 15.12
N GLU A 70 -4.07 9.20 14.94
CA GLU A 70 -3.88 10.46 15.66
C GLU A 70 -2.43 10.96 15.56
N THR A 71 -1.80 10.76 14.41
CA THR A 71 -0.44 11.22 14.15
C THR A 71 -0.47 12.56 13.42
N ASP A 72 0.67 13.27 13.41
CA ASP A 72 0.74 14.53 12.68
C ASP A 72 0.79 14.27 11.16
N LYS A 73 0.38 15.27 10.40
CA LYS A 73 0.29 15.15 8.95
C LYS A 73 1.65 14.93 8.31
N GLU A 74 2.69 15.54 8.85
CA GLU A 74 4.04 15.41 8.32
C GLU A 74 4.52 13.98 8.39
N THR A 75 4.37 13.34 9.56
CA THR A 75 4.75 11.95 9.75
C THR A 75 3.92 11.02 8.87
N ALA A 76 2.61 11.25 8.82
CA ALA A 76 1.72 10.44 7.98
C ALA A 76 2.10 10.56 6.50
N THR A 77 2.43 11.77 6.06
CA THR A 77 2.83 12.01 4.67
C THR A 77 4.08 11.22 4.32
N GLU A 78 5.10 11.28 5.17
CA GLU A 78 6.34 10.54 4.94
C GLU A 78 6.09 9.03 4.89
N ASP A 79 5.31 8.51 5.83
CA ASP A 79 5.02 7.09 5.91
C ASP A 79 4.24 6.60 4.69
N VAL A 80 3.19 7.33 4.31
CA VAL A 80 2.36 6.94 3.16
C VAL A 80 3.15 7.02 1.87
N LEU A 81 3.89 8.11 1.65
CA LEU A 81 4.69 8.26 0.44
C LEU A 81 5.76 7.18 0.32
N SER A 82 6.43 6.86 1.41
CA SER A 82 7.43 5.80 1.43
C SER A 82 6.80 4.46 1.07
N LEU A 83 5.64 4.17 1.64
CA LEU A 83 4.93 2.92 1.38
C LEU A 83 4.47 2.84 -0.09
N ILE A 84 3.91 3.92 -0.61
CA ILE A 84 3.44 3.97 -2.00
C ILE A 84 4.62 3.80 -2.97
N ASP A 85 5.74 4.45 -2.70
CA ASP A 85 6.93 4.31 -3.53
C ASP A 85 7.44 2.87 -3.54
N ASP A 86 7.48 2.22 -2.37
CA ASP A 86 7.89 0.81 -2.27
C ASP A 86 6.92 -0.10 -3.03
N MET A 87 5.63 0.11 -2.87
CA MET A 87 4.62 -0.68 -3.58
C MET A 87 4.73 -0.51 -5.09
N SER A 88 5.00 0.71 -5.55
CA SER A 88 5.20 0.97 -6.97
C SER A 88 6.46 0.28 -7.49
N LYS A 89 7.52 0.29 -6.70
CA LYS A 89 8.80 -0.34 -7.05
C LYS A 89 8.65 -1.85 -7.23
N TYR A 90 7.81 -2.49 -6.42
CA TYR A 90 7.57 -3.93 -6.52
C TYR A 90 6.38 -4.28 -7.41
N LEU A 91 5.84 -3.31 -8.12
CA LEU A 91 4.70 -3.48 -9.04
C LEU A 91 3.44 -4.01 -8.34
N ILE A 92 3.29 -3.69 -7.07
CA ILE A 92 2.14 -4.10 -6.26
C ILE A 92 0.94 -3.20 -6.53
N ILE A 93 1.20 -1.95 -6.89
CA ILE A 93 0.16 -0.99 -7.28
C ILE A 93 0.47 -0.43 -8.67
N LYS A 94 -0.58 0.08 -9.27
CA LYS A 94 -0.48 0.76 -10.56
C LYS A 94 -0.36 2.26 -10.37
#